data_e78d73acee057b005867ac2168d6d5ad
#
_entry.id   e78d73acee057b005867ac2168d6d5ad
#
_cell.length_a   1.000
_cell.length_b   1.000
_cell.length_c   1.000
_cell.angle_alpha   90.00
_cell.angle_beta   90.00
_cell.angle_gamma   90.00
#
_symmetry.space_group_name_H-M   'P 1'
#
loop_
_entity.id
_entity.type
_entity.pdbx_description
1 polymer ?
#
loop_
_entity_poly.entity_id
_entity_poly.type
_entity_poly.pdbx_seq_one_letter_code
_entity_poly.pdbx_strand_id
1 'polypeptide(L)'
;MKKLLSLLLCVLLLVSGTALFASAGESKKAACGGKCSNSPTVVIPGLFQSEVTCYDKDGKVMLDSKGNERKGPFFMDTSEVIEDALKKALLPLSKTLITQNDEKNEFANALGDVLGNALLLRVKSDNNGNFVYDMRATKYETNAANLSDYDREYILKAIPLQKYIEKAGADHLYFFSYSSFDNIERLAKQIVELIETAKKESGHEKVNVVPISQGGSLWNAVMEYYPEIAKDIDRVVYIVPAVDGSALIGDIFANGFIDDDDALYDYMFPMLMGKDTWTGYLVNLLIRIFPKDVLCSVLDIAVDKLIGDYLSNSTCMWGLVPSGLYQAARSKYLMDESKAAIRKQTDRYYQAQLNAKKNILAFKDSGVEFFDIVGYNHALYPIVDSWKTVNADGIIQLESTSLGAVSAPVGGMLGKGYKQQGNGFGTCSDPKHNHIDSHNMVDASAGLLPDNTFYFYNHDHEHTASCDVIINLAVRLLLDKSFKNVYSYPDEYPQFNTSRESKWLISSVDSMRNYDRSKLSPEDAKELDAAIAEVDAVLENTVVDAKAFENAENRFYAIRDKITSVKTADEVKKENIKIFFENLFAKFLKFLNDFVNKVWGYRGFGFYKLV
;
A
#
# COMPACT_ATOMS: atom_id res chain seq x y z
N MET A 1 10.67 10.29 -23.07
CA MET A 1 11.69 10.36 -22.02
C MET A 1 11.16 10.76 -20.66
N LYS A 2 10.53 11.96 -20.45
CA LYS A 2 9.92 12.35 -19.16
C LYS A 2 9.04 11.26 -18.53
N LYS A 3 8.35 10.49 -19.32
CA LYS A 3 7.37 9.48 -18.94
C LYS A 3 7.92 8.03 -18.87
N LEU A 4 9.09 7.76 -19.49
CA LEU A 4 9.78 6.47 -19.34
C LEU A 4 10.41 6.36 -17.93
N LEU A 5 10.92 7.48 -17.44
CA LEU A 5 11.45 7.57 -16.09
C LEU A 5 10.34 7.48 -15.02
N SER A 6 9.15 8.03 -15.31
CA SER A 6 7.96 7.86 -14.44
C SER A 6 7.56 6.40 -14.28
N LEU A 7 7.90 5.53 -15.22
CA LEU A 7 7.53 4.13 -15.22
C LEU A 7 8.26 3.29 -14.18
N LEU A 8 9.57 3.42 -14.15
CA LEU A 8 10.41 2.75 -13.13
C LEU A 8 10.17 3.33 -11.73
N LEU A 9 9.74 4.59 -11.71
CA LEU A 9 9.29 5.27 -10.51
C LEU A 9 8.00 4.68 -9.91
N CYS A 10 7.10 4.22 -10.75
CA CYS A 10 5.80 3.69 -10.30
C CYS A 10 5.90 2.34 -9.58
N VAL A 11 6.95 1.56 -9.78
CA VAL A 11 7.20 0.33 -8.99
C VAL A 11 7.31 0.63 -7.49
N LEU A 12 7.77 1.84 -7.14
CA LEU A 12 7.85 2.32 -5.74
C LEU A 12 6.68 3.24 -5.33
N LEU A 13 5.81 3.65 -6.30
CA LEU A 13 4.74 4.63 -6.11
C LEU A 13 3.33 4.03 -5.93
N LEU A 14 3.20 2.73 -5.81
CA LEU A 14 1.91 2.01 -5.80
C LEU A 14 0.98 2.29 -4.60
N VAL A 15 1.25 3.32 -3.81
CA VAL A 15 0.50 3.58 -2.57
C VAL A 15 -0.07 5.01 -2.47
N SER A 16 -0.40 5.69 -3.55
CA SER A 16 -1.03 7.01 -3.44
C SER A 16 -2.25 7.22 -4.33
N GLY A 17 -3.39 6.73 -3.89
CA GLY A 17 -4.70 7.11 -4.42
C GLY A 17 -5.25 8.33 -3.65
N THR A 18 -5.45 9.48 -4.31
CA THR A 18 -6.05 10.68 -3.68
C THR A 18 -7.51 10.83 -4.09
N ALA A 19 -8.43 10.70 -3.14
CA ALA A 19 -9.82 11.10 -3.30
C ALA A 19 -10.06 12.51 -2.73
N LEU A 20 -10.87 13.32 -3.41
CA LEU A 20 -11.23 14.69 -3.02
C LEU A 20 -12.63 14.70 -2.41
N PHE A 21 -12.78 15.18 -1.18
CA PHE A 21 -14.08 15.48 -0.59
C PHE A 21 -14.09 16.84 0.12
N ALA A 22 -15.29 17.46 0.19
CA ALA A 22 -15.52 18.78 0.74
C ALA A 22 -15.76 18.73 2.25
N SER A 23 -15.23 19.71 2.99
CA SER A 23 -15.31 19.81 4.44
C SER A 23 -16.55 20.59 4.90
N ALA A 24 -17.18 20.14 5.99
CA ALA A 24 -18.16 20.89 6.79
C ALA A 24 -17.50 21.28 8.11
N GLY A 25 -17.55 22.56 8.45
CA GLY A 25 -16.92 23.08 9.67
C GLY A 25 -17.70 22.71 10.95
N GLU A 26 -17.00 22.26 11.97
CA GLU A 26 -17.54 21.90 13.27
C GLU A 26 -17.15 22.87 14.39
N SER A 27 -18.03 23.02 15.38
CA SER A 27 -17.83 23.82 16.58
C SER A 27 -16.99 23.05 17.62
N LYS A 28 -16.04 23.73 18.25
CA LYS A 28 -15.21 23.18 19.34
C LYS A 28 -16.07 22.72 20.51
N LYS A 29 -16.07 21.41 20.80
CA LYS A 29 -16.60 20.85 22.05
C LYS A 29 -15.53 20.89 23.13
N ALA A 30 -15.93 21.18 24.38
CA ALA A 30 -15.02 21.08 25.51
C ALA A 30 -14.66 19.60 25.76
N ALA A 31 -13.39 19.31 26.08
CA ALA A 31 -12.92 17.96 26.41
C ALA A 31 -13.78 17.33 27.51
N CYS A 32 -14.08 16.02 27.40
CA CYS A 32 -14.99 15.32 28.33
C CYS A 32 -14.42 15.16 29.75
N GLY A 33 -13.10 15.35 29.94
CA GLY A 33 -12.41 15.21 31.22
C GLY A 33 -12.53 13.82 31.84
N GLY A 34 -12.51 12.78 31.01
CA GLY A 34 -12.61 11.38 31.41
C GLY A 34 -14.02 10.92 31.85
N LYS A 35 -15.04 11.73 31.60
CA LYS A 35 -16.41 11.45 32.05
C LYS A 35 -17.28 10.71 31.04
N CYS A 36 -16.88 10.64 29.77
CA CYS A 36 -17.58 9.85 28.77
C CYS A 36 -17.17 8.37 28.81
N SER A 37 -17.94 7.52 28.14
CA SER A 37 -17.66 6.07 28.08
C SER A 37 -16.64 5.68 27.00
N ASN A 38 -16.24 6.62 26.14
CA ASN A 38 -15.41 6.36 24.97
C ASN A 38 -13.94 6.65 25.29
N SER A 39 -13.11 5.62 25.30
CA SER A 39 -11.65 5.79 25.38
C SER A 39 -11.14 6.55 24.14
N PRO A 40 -10.19 7.50 24.30
CA PRO A 40 -9.59 8.15 23.15
C PRO A 40 -8.85 7.14 22.27
N THR A 41 -8.72 7.44 20.99
CA THR A 41 -8.13 6.51 20.01
C THR A 41 -6.87 7.10 19.41
N VAL A 42 -5.79 6.33 19.45
CA VAL A 42 -4.51 6.61 18.78
C VAL A 42 -4.46 5.78 17.49
N VAL A 43 -4.41 6.45 16.35
CA VAL A 43 -4.28 5.80 15.03
C VAL A 43 -2.82 5.78 14.64
N ILE A 44 -2.30 4.60 14.30
CA ILE A 44 -0.95 4.39 13.76
C ILE A 44 -1.12 4.03 12.28
N PRO A 45 -0.92 4.98 11.36
CA PRO A 45 -1.22 4.79 9.94
C PRO A 45 -0.26 3.82 9.26
N GLY A 46 -0.57 3.47 8.00
CA GLY A 46 0.26 2.65 7.15
C GLY A 46 1.38 3.42 6.44
N LEU A 47 2.01 2.70 5.52
CA LEU A 47 3.08 3.21 4.67
C LEU A 47 2.61 4.45 3.89
N PHE A 48 3.38 5.54 3.91
CA PHE A 48 3.15 6.78 3.17
C PHE A 48 1.87 7.58 3.52
N GLN A 49 1.22 7.28 4.64
CA GLN A 49 0.02 8.00 5.06
C GLN A 49 0.31 9.23 5.94
N SER A 50 1.58 9.58 6.13
CA SER A 50 1.98 10.77 6.90
C SER A 50 2.69 11.79 6.02
N GLU A 51 2.46 13.07 6.28
CA GLU A 51 3.20 14.15 5.62
C GLU A 51 4.59 14.28 6.23
N VAL A 52 5.62 14.34 5.36
CA VAL A 52 7.00 14.62 5.75
C VAL A 52 7.52 15.83 4.98
N THR A 53 8.43 16.57 5.57
CA THR A 53 9.04 17.78 4.97
C THR A 53 10.54 17.66 5.02
N CYS A 54 11.22 17.99 3.90
CA CYS A 54 12.67 18.07 3.83
C CYS A 54 13.16 19.48 4.13
N TYR A 55 14.24 19.55 4.90
CA TYR A 55 14.93 20.78 5.25
C TYR A 55 16.35 20.79 4.70
N ASP A 56 16.84 21.97 4.37
CA ASP A 56 18.24 22.19 4.05
C ASP A 56 19.10 22.26 5.33
N LYS A 57 20.42 22.40 5.14
CA LYS A 57 21.39 22.51 6.25
C LYS A 57 21.18 23.74 7.14
N ASP A 58 20.45 24.73 6.67
CA ASP A 58 20.15 25.97 7.39
C ASP A 58 18.76 25.88 8.08
N GLY A 59 18.10 24.72 8.01
CA GLY A 59 16.79 24.46 8.61
C GLY A 59 15.62 25.09 7.86
N LYS A 60 15.82 25.49 6.60
CA LYS A 60 14.74 25.98 5.73
C LYS A 60 14.13 24.84 4.93
N VAL A 61 12.81 24.92 4.70
CA VAL A 61 12.12 23.96 3.84
C VAL A 61 12.73 23.97 2.44
N MET A 62 13.09 22.81 1.96
CA MET A 62 13.61 22.65 0.60
C MET A 62 12.50 22.87 -0.42
N LEU A 63 12.84 23.51 -1.53
CA LEU A 63 11.94 23.73 -2.65
C LEU A 63 12.31 22.79 -3.82
N ASP A 64 11.31 22.44 -4.62
CA ASP A 64 11.51 21.77 -5.91
C ASP A 64 11.99 22.78 -6.98
N SER A 65 12.26 22.31 -8.19
CA SER A 65 12.67 23.16 -9.32
C SER A 65 11.60 24.19 -9.76
N LYS A 66 10.36 24.06 -9.27
CA LYS A 66 9.26 24.99 -9.54
C LYS A 66 8.98 25.95 -8.38
N GLY A 67 9.74 25.83 -7.29
CA GLY A 67 9.59 26.66 -6.09
C GLY A 67 8.53 26.19 -5.11
N ASN A 68 7.99 24.95 -5.25
CA ASN A 68 7.08 24.39 -4.27
C ASN A 68 7.85 23.76 -3.12
N GLU A 69 7.28 23.79 -1.91
CA GLU A 69 7.86 23.10 -0.76
C GLU A 69 7.93 21.58 -1.00
N ARG A 70 9.05 20.97 -0.64
CA ARG A 70 9.24 19.51 -0.70
C ARG A 70 8.55 18.86 0.49
N LYS A 71 7.24 18.66 0.35
CA LYS A 71 6.36 17.99 1.30
C LYS A 71 5.66 16.79 0.66
N GLY A 72 5.33 15.79 1.46
CA GLY A 72 4.57 14.62 1.03
C GLY A 72 5.12 13.33 1.64
N PRO A 73 4.60 12.17 1.25
CA PRO A 73 5.08 10.88 1.76
C PRO A 73 6.51 10.57 1.32
N PHE A 74 6.93 11.06 0.16
CA PHE A 74 8.30 11.11 -0.36
C PHE A 74 8.41 12.14 -1.50
N PHE A 75 9.66 12.47 -1.91
CA PHE A 75 9.91 13.61 -2.77
C PHE A 75 10.51 13.21 -4.09
N MET A 76 9.92 13.72 -5.15
CA MET A 76 10.47 13.60 -6.48
C MET A 76 10.42 14.93 -7.23
N ASP A 77 11.56 15.44 -7.63
CA ASP A 77 11.64 16.51 -8.63
C ASP A 77 11.83 15.90 -10.02
N THR A 78 10.77 15.93 -10.80
CA THR A 78 10.77 15.35 -12.17
C THR A 78 11.86 15.94 -13.06
N SER A 79 12.24 17.20 -12.85
CA SER A 79 13.27 17.88 -13.66
C SER A 79 14.66 17.40 -13.29
N GLU A 80 14.96 17.27 -11.99
CA GLU A 80 16.21 16.69 -11.50
C GLU A 80 16.37 15.23 -11.99
N VAL A 81 15.30 14.46 -11.92
CA VAL A 81 15.29 13.05 -12.38
C VAL A 81 15.62 12.95 -13.87
N ILE A 82 15.03 13.80 -14.70
CA ILE A 82 15.29 13.78 -16.14
C ILE A 82 16.73 14.18 -16.44
N GLU A 83 17.23 15.20 -15.76
CA GLU A 83 18.62 15.65 -15.95
C GLU A 83 19.61 14.56 -15.54
N ASP A 84 19.39 13.91 -14.41
CA ASP A 84 20.24 12.81 -13.91
C ASP A 84 20.19 11.59 -14.84
N ALA A 85 19.00 11.23 -15.31
CA ALA A 85 18.83 10.15 -16.28
C ALA A 85 19.54 10.41 -17.61
N LEU A 86 19.44 11.64 -18.12
CA LEU A 86 20.15 12.03 -19.35
C LEU A 86 21.67 11.95 -19.19
N LYS A 87 22.18 12.34 -18.04
CA LYS A 87 23.61 12.33 -17.76
C LYS A 87 24.17 10.93 -17.53
N LYS A 88 23.46 10.09 -16.76
CA LYS A 88 23.98 8.81 -16.28
C LYS A 88 23.49 7.61 -17.09
N ALA A 89 22.20 7.55 -17.45
CA ALA A 89 21.59 6.36 -18.02
C ALA A 89 21.47 6.36 -19.54
N LEU A 90 21.53 7.50 -20.24
CA LEU A 90 21.28 7.58 -21.69
C LEU A 90 22.31 6.78 -22.51
N LEU A 91 23.60 6.91 -22.20
CA LEU A 91 24.65 6.20 -22.92
C LEU A 91 24.64 4.69 -22.64
N PRO A 92 24.59 4.23 -21.37
CA PRO A 92 24.43 2.82 -21.07
C PRO A 92 23.17 2.22 -21.69
N LEU A 93 22.00 2.89 -21.60
CA LEU A 93 20.76 2.46 -22.25
C LEU A 93 20.93 2.28 -23.75
N SER A 94 21.58 3.24 -24.42
CA SER A 94 21.82 3.17 -25.86
C SER A 94 22.69 1.97 -26.24
N LYS A 95 23.72 1.69 -25.46
CA LYS A 95 24.57 0.50 -25.64
C LYS A 95 23.76 -0.78 -25.47
N THR A 96 23.01 -0.90 -24.38
CA THR A 96 22.19 -2.10 -24.08
C THR A 96 21.14 -2.35 -25.16
N LEU A 97 20.50 -1.30 -25.66
CA LEU A 97 19.55 -1.42 -26.79
C LEU A 97 20.19 -1.91 -28.08
N ILE A 98 21.43 -1.53 -28.35
CA ILE A 98 22.17 -1.90 -29.57
C ILE A 98 22.73 -3.31 -29.47
N THR A 99 23.38 -3.61 -28.35
CA THR A 99 24.05 -4.90 -28.13
C THR A 99 23.10 -6.00 -27.68
N GLN A 100 21.89 -5.62 -27.27
CA GLN A 100 20.90 -6.51 -26.63
C GLN A 100 21.50 -7.22 -25.40
N ASN A 101 22.42 -6.55 -24.73
CA ASN A 101 23.13 -7.04 -23.55
C ASN A 101 23.60 -5.85 -22.70
N ASP A 102 23.45 -5.93 -21.39
CA ASP A 102 23.97 -4.93 -20.44
C ASP A 102 25.34 -5.35 -19.91
N GLU A 103 26.36 -5.18 -20.76
CA GLU A 103 27.73 -5.53 -20.38
C GLU A 103 28.15 -4.79 -19.10
N LYS A 104 28.66 -5.53 -18.13
CA LYS A 104 29.09 -5.03 -16.81
C LYS A 104 28.00 -4.34 -16.00
N ASN A 105 26.74 -4.57 -16.36
CA ASN A 105 25.57 -3.97 -15.68
C ASN A 105 25.60 -2.42 -15.68
N GLU A 106 26.16 -1.81 -16.75
CA GLU A 106 26.33 -0.36 -16.81
C GLU A 106 24.97 0.35 -16.79
N PHE A 107 24.00 -0.17 -17.54
CA PHE A 107 22.66 0.43 -17.57
C PHE A 107 21.87 0.14 -16.29
N ALA A 108 21.91 -1.08 -15.78
CA ALA A 108 21.25 -1.45 -14.53
C ALA A 108 21.72 -0.61 -13.35
N ASN A 109 23.04 -0.44 -13.19
CA ASN A 109 23.61 0.41 -12.14
C ASN A 109 23.23 1.89 -12.32
N ALA A 110 23.32 2.42 -13.54
CA ALA A 110 22.91 3.80 -13.82
C ALA A 110 21.43 4.03 -13.54
N LEU A 111 20.59 3.05 -13.84
CA LEU A 111 19.16 3.08 -13.56
C LEU A 111 18.89 3.09 -12.06
N GLY A 112 19.53 2.19 -11.30
CA GLY A 112 19.44 2.15 -9.84
C GLY A 112 19.88 3.48 -9.20
N ASP A 113 20.99 4.08 -9.67
CA ASP A 113 21.43 5.38 -9.20
C ASP A 113 20.44 6.51 -9.49
N VAL A 114 19.89 6.55 -10.69
CA VAL A 114 18.89 7.56 -11.08
C VAL A 114 17.64 7.44 -10.23
N LEU A 115 17.11 6.22 -10.07
CA LEU A 115 15.92 5.96 -9.26
C LEU A 115 16.18 6.21 -7.77
N GLY A 116 17.31 5.74 -7.25
CA GLY A 116 17.68 5.94 -5.86
C GLY A 116 17.82 7.43 -5.52
N ASN A 117 18.50 8.21 -6.37
CA ASN A 117 18.62 9.64 -6.18
C ASN A 117 17.29 10.38 -6.30
N ALA A 118 16.44 9.94 -7.22
CA ALA A 118 15.14 10.54 -7.47
C ALA A 118 14.16 10.34 -6.32
N LEU A 119 14.12 9.12 -5.77
CA LEU A 119 13.08 8.67 -4.86
C LEU A 119 13.57 8.55 -3.42
N LEU A 120 14.72 7.93 -3.22
CA LEU A 120 15.13 7.41 -1.93
C LEU A 120 16.28 8.22 -1.30
N LEU A 121 16.90 9.16 -2.04
CA LEU A 121 18.04 9.90 -1.52
C LEU A 121 17.72 10.62 -0.20
N ARG A 122 16.53 11.23 -0.12
CA ARG A 122 16.13 12.02 1.05
C ARG A 122 15.72 11.16 2.24
N VAL A 123 15.26 9.95 1.98
CA VAL A 123 14.88 8.98 3.04
C VAL A 123 16.02 8.07 3.45
N LYS A 124 17.19 8.21 2.82
CA LYS A 124 18.39 7.42 3.12
C LYS A 124 18.84 7.64 4.56
N SER A 125 19.11 6.53 5.24
CA SER A 125 19.67 6.54 6.59
C SER A 125 21.15 6.14 6.60
N ASP A 126 21.88 6.60 7.63
CA ASP A 126 23.24 6.19 7.92
C ASP A 126 23.26 4.77 8.53
N ASN A 127 24.46 4.25 8.80
CA ASN A 127 24.65 2.91 9.38
C ASN A 127 24.17 2.81 10.86
N ASN A 128 23.68 3.88 11.46
CA ASN A 128 23.04 3.88 12.78
C ASN A 128 21.52 4.01 12.70
N GLY A 129 20.95 4.09 11.49
CA GLY A 129 19.51 4.24 11.25
C GLY A 129 19.00 5.66 11.45
N ASN A 130 19.87 6.68 11.35
CA ASN A 130 19.47 8.08 11.34
C ASN A 130 19.42 8.62 9.91
N PHE A 131 18.46 9.48 9.62
CA PHE A 131 18.39 10.13 8.32
C PHE A 131 19.68 10.91 8.01
N VAL A 132 20.19 10.74 6.79
CA VAL A 132 21.34 11.50 6.28
C VAL A 132 20.95 12.95 5.99
N TYR A 133 19.70 13.18 5.60
CA TYR A 133 19.13 14.48 5.33
C TYR A 133 18.15 14.87 6.44
N ASP A 134 17.99 16.16 6.71
CA ASP A 134 17.01 16.65 7.68
C ASP A 134 15.60 16.49 7.10
N MET A 135 14.96 15.40 7.45
CA MET A 135 13.60 15.06 7.06
C MET A 135 12.77 14.84 8.31
N ARG A 136 11.63 15.52 8.39
CA ARG A 136 10.77 15.49 9.57
C ARG A 136 9.33 15.17 9.16
N ALA A 137 8.70 14.24 9.86
CA ALA A 137 7.25 14.09 9.79
C ALA A 137 6.56 15.26 10.50
N THR A 138 5.44 15.73 9.97
CA THR A 138 4.57 16.68 10.65
C THR A 138 4.08 16.05 11.96
N LYS A 139 4.45 16.61 13.12
CA LYS A 139 4.07 16.04 14.41
C LYS A 139 2.71 16.57 14.84
N TYR A 140 1.84 15.65 15.20
CA TYR A 140 0.55 15.95 15.82
C TYR A 140 0.63 15.60 17.31
N GLU A 141 1.06 16.58 18.12
CA GLU A 141 1.34 16.39 19.56
C GLU A 141 0.08 16.49 20.43
N THR A 142 -1.11 16.62 19.84
CA THR A 142 -2.41 16.78 20.51
C THR A 142 -3.52 16.13 19.69
N ASN A 143 -4.75 16.15 20.22
CA ASN A 143 -5.92 15.59 19.56
C ASN A 143 -6.35 16.39 18.31
N ALA A 144 -7.15 15.76 17.45
CA ALA A 144 -7.59 16.34 16.17
C ALA A 144 -8.42 17.63 16.30
N ALA A 145 -9.06 17.88 17.45
CA ALA A 145 -9.81 19.14 17.69
C ALA A 145 -8.90 20.36 17.82
N ASN A 146 -7.67 20.16 18.27
CA ASN A 146 -6.68 21.21 18.48
C ASN A 146 -5.71 21.41 17.30
N LEU A 147 -5.79 20.55 16.28
CA LEU A 147 -4.99 20.70 15.06
C LEU A 147 -5.54 21.80 14.17
N SER A 148 -4.71 22.32 13.28
CA SER A 148 -5.14 23.22 12.21
C SER A 148 -6.16 22.52 11.29
N ASP A 149 -6.98 23.30 10.58
CA ASP A 149 -7.94 22.74 9.61
C ASP A 149 -7.20 21.95 8.51
N TYR A 150 -6.05 22.44 8.05
CA TYR A 150 -5.21 21.75 7.09
C TYR A 150 -4.73 20.39 7.61
N ASP A 151 -4.19 20.31 8.82
CA ASP A 151 -3.69 19.06 9.39
C ASP A 151 -4.80 18.05 9.61
N ARG A 152 -5.95 18.51 10.10
CA ARG A 152 -7.13 17.67 10.29
C ARG A 152 -7.67 17.14 8.95
N GLU A 153 -7.75 17.99 7.92
CA GLU A 153 -8.13 17.57 6.58
C GLU A 153 -7.13 16.56 6.00
N TYR A 154 -5.82 16.76 6.20
CA TYR A 154 -4.79 15.81 5.79
C TYR A 154 -4.99 14.43 6.41
N ILE A 155 -5.20 14.37 7.74
CA ILE A 155 -5.44 13.12 8.47
C ILE A 155 -6.69 12.40 7.92
N LEU A 156 -7.80 13.12 7.77
CA LEU A 156 -9.07 12.55 7.32
C LEU A 156 -9.06 12.13 5.85
N LYS A 157 -8.17 12.73 5.06
CA LYS A 157 -7.91 12.30 3.68
C LYS A 157 -7.05 11.04 3.63
N ALA A 158 -6.10 10.91 4.55
CA ALA A 158 -5.26 9.72 4.65
C ALA A 158 -6.07 8.50 5.14
N ILE A 159 -6.98 8.71 6.12
CA ILE A 159 -7.84 7.68 6.70
C ILE A 159 -9.21 8.30 6.97
N PRO A 160 -10.33 7.78 6.40
CA PRO A 160 -11.65 8.42 6.48
C PRO A 160 -12.34 8.21 7.84
N LEU A 161 -11.80 8.84 8.88
CA LEU A 161 -12.27 8.74 10.27
C LEU A 161 -13.41 9.72 10.62
N GLN A 162 -14.11 10.27 9.63
CA GLN A 162 -15.21 11.23 9.82
C GLN A 162 -16.27 10.68 10.78
N LYS A 163 -16.67 9.41 10.58
CA LYS A 163 -17.66 8.73 11.44
C LYS A 163 -17.19 8.55 12.88
N TYR A 164 -15.90 8.41 13.11
CA TYR A 164 -15.36 8.40 14.46
C TYR A 164 -15.52 9.77 15.13
N ILE A 165 -15.13 10.84 14.43
CA ILE A 165 -15.27 12.21 14.93
C ILE A 165 -16.74 12.57 15.20
N GLU A 166 -17.66 12.17 14.35
CA GLU A 166 -19.11 12.38 14.53
C GLU A 166 -19.63 11.72 15.81
N LYS A 167 -19.14 10.53 16.15
CA LYS A 167 -19.61 9.73 17.28
C LYS A 167 -18.87 10.02 18.59
N ALA A 168 -17.55 10.10 18.54
CA ALA A 168 -16.70 10.26 19.72
C ALA A 168 -16.24 11.70 19.96
N GLY A 169 -16.13 12.52 18.93
CA GLY A 169 -15.54 13.86 18.96
C GLY A 169 -14.11 13.88 18.47
N ALA A 170 -13.71 15.00 17.88
CA ALA A 170 -12.34 15.21 17.40
C ALA A 170 -11.31 15.27 18.56
N ASP A 171 -11.75 15.61 19.75
CA ASP A 171 -10.96 15.65 20.97
C ASP A 171 -10.56 14.26 21.51
N HIS A 172 -11.15 13.19 20.96
CA HIS A 172 -10.81 11.80 21.25
C HIS A 172 -9.94 11.14 20.18
N LEU A 173 -9.62 11.84 19.09
CA LEU A 173 -8.82 11.29 17.99
C LEU A 173 -7.39 11.83 18.03
N TYR A 174 -6.43 10.93 18.10
CA TYR A 174 -4.99 11.18 18.02
C TYR A 174 -4.41 10.43 16.85
N PHE A 175 -3.55 11.07 16.08
CA PHE A 175 -2.94 10.49 14.89
C PHE A 175 -1.42 10.49 15.02
N PHE A 176 -0.82 9.33 14.95
CA PHE A 176 0.63 9.18 14.96
C PHE A 176 1.19 9.44 13.56
N SER A 177 1.98 10.48 13.41
CA SER A 177 2.62 10.80 12.12
C SER A 177 4.10 10.46 12.15
N TYR A 178 4.57 9.78 11.10
CA TYR A 178 5.95 9.30 11.01
C TYR A 178 6.41 9.15 9.56
N SER A 179 7.72 9.15 9.34
CA SER A 179 8.28 8.72 8.06
C SER A 179 8.36 7.18 8.00
N SER A 180 7.83 6.61 6.93
CA SER A 180 7.83 5.16 6.69
C SER A 180 9.23 4.54 6.59
N PHE A 181 10.27 5.35 6.48
CA PHE A 181 11.66 4.93 6.38
C PHE A 181 12.47 5.19 7.67
N ASP A 182 11.82 5.61 8.74
CA ASP A 182 12.47 6.00 9.99
C ASP A 182 12.97 4.79 10.80
N ASN A 183 13.46 5.07 12.00
CA ASN A 183 13.94 4.09 12.95
C ASN A 183 12.80 3.55 13.81
N ILE A 184 12.55 2.23 13.74
CA ILE A 184 11.40 1.59 14.40
C ILE A 184 11.46 1.67 15.93
N GLU A 185 12.66 1.65 16.55
CA GLU A 185 12.80 1.79 18.00
C GLU A 185 12.42 3.20 18.47
N ARG A 186 12.85 4.22 17.71
CA ARG A 186 12.50 5.61 17.96
C ARG A 186 11.00 5.84 17.83
N LEU A 187 10.38 5.28 16.78
CA LEU A 187 8.94 5.41 16.55
C LEU A 187 8.12 4.69 17.63
N ALA A 188 8.53 3.49 18.06
CA ALA A 188 7.86 2.79 19.15
C ALA A 188 7.82 3.63 20.42
N LYS A 189 8.93 4.31 20.76
CA LYS A 189 8.98 5.24 21.89
C LYS A 189 8.02 6.41 21.72
N GLN A 190 7.98 7.02 20.53
CA GLN A 190 7.09 8.16 20.24
C GLN A 190 5.60 7.76 20.28
N ILE A 191 5.26 6.53 19.91
CA ILE A 191 3.89 6.02 20.05
C ILE A 191 3.50 5.94 21.52
N VAL A 192 4.38 5.44 22.40
CA VAL A 192 4.15 5.41 23.85
C VAL A 192 3.95 6.83 24.39
N GLU A 193 4.79 7.79 23.99
CA GLU A 193 4.67 9.20 24.37
C GLU A 193 3.32 9.80 23.92
N LEU A 194 2.83 9.46 22.72
CA LEU A 194 1.52 9.92 22.25
C LEU A 194 0.36 9.28 23.01
N ILE A 195 0.48 7.99 23.40
CA ILE A 195 -0.50 7.31 24.27
C ILE A 195 -0.61 8.02 25.62
N GLU A 196 0.52 8.36 26.25
CA GLU A 196 0.52 9.11 27.50
C GLU A 196 -0.09 10.52 27.34
N THR A 197 0.18 11.17 26.22
CA THR A 197 -0.45 12.46 25.89
C THR A 197 -1.96 12.31 25.75
N ALA A 198 -2.44 11.29 25.03
CA ALA A 198 -3.86 11.03 24.84
C ALA A 198 -4.59 10.78 26.17
N LYS A 199 -4.00 10.01 27.09
CA LYS A 199 -4.53 9.79 28.43
C LYS A 199 -4.61 11.10 29.21
N LYS A 200 -3.52 11.87 29.24
CA LYS A 200 -3.43 13.12 29.98
C LYS A 200 -4.42 14.17 29.50
N GLU A 201 -4.54 14.39 28.18
CA GLU A 201 -5.42 15.41 27.62
C GLU A 201 -6.90 15.04 27.73
N SER A 202 -7.23 13.77 27.49
CA SER A 202 -8.62 13.30 27.57
C SER A 202 -9.11 13.06 29.00
N GLY A 203 -8.18 12.81 29.94
CA GLY A 203 -8.50 12.42 31.31
C GLY A 203 -8.92 10.96 31.48
N HIS A 204 -8.79 10.15 30.42
CA HIS A 204 -9.07 8.71 30.47
C HIS A 204 -7.85 7.92 30.95
N GLU A 205 -8.11 6.82 31.67
CA GLU A 205 -7.05 5.92 32.12
C GLU A 205 -6.48 5.05 31.00
N LYS A 206 -7.30 4.75 29.97
CA LYS A 206 -6.95 3.87 28.86
C LYS A 206 -7.26 4.51 27.50
N VAL A 207 -6.55 4.04 26.48
CA VAL A 207 -6.75 4.44 25.09
C VAL A 207 -7.03 3.24 24.21
N ASN A 208 -7.71 3.46 23.09
CA ASN A 208 -7.75 2.51 21.99
C ASN A 208 -6.58 2.75 21.04
N VAL A 209 -6.14 1.71 20.34
CA VAL A 209 -5.10 1.81 19.31
C VAL A 209 -5.60 1.18 18.01
N VAL A 210 -5.35 1.87 16.88
CA VAL A 210 -5.69 1.38 15.54
C VAL A 210 -4.42 1.30 14.70
N PRO A 211 -3.72 0.16 14.71
CA PRO A 211 -2.57 -0.06 13.83
C PRO A 211 -3.06 -0.47 12.43
N ILE A 212 -2.63 0.27 11.41
CA ILE A 212 -3.01 0.03 10.01
C ILE A 212 -1.77 -0.35 9.23
N SER A 213 -1.79 -1.45 8.45
CA SER A 213 -0.70 -1.81 7.54
C SER A 213 0.67 -1.85 8.25
N GLN A 214 1.65 -1.02 7.84
CA GLN A 214 2.95 -0.86 8.51
C GLN A 214 2.80 -0.46 9.99
N GLY A 215 1.70 0.19 10.37
CA GLY A 215 1.38 0.48 11.77
C GLY A 215 1.32 -0.79 12.63
N GLY A 216 0.97 -1.94 12.06
CA GLY A 216 1.03 -3.25 12.74
C GLY A 216 2.45 -3.65 13.12
N SER A 217 3.43 -3.41 12.25
CA SER A 217 4.85 -3.64 12.56
C SER A 217 5.35 -2.72 13.67
N LEU A 218 4.93 -1.45 13.66
CA LEU A 218 5.27 -0.50 14.73
C LEU A 218 4.64 -0.91 16.07
N TRP A 219 3.40 -1.41 16.03
CA TRP A 219 2.72 -1.87 17.23
C TRP A 219 3.36 -3.13 17.82
N ASN A 220 3.89 -4.04 16.99
CA ASN A 220 4.72 -5.16 17.46
C ASN A 220 5.95 -4.68 18.24
N ALA A 221 6.63 -3.65 17.73
CA ALA A 221 7.78 -3.05 18.43
C ALA A 221 7.36 -2.42 19.77
N VAL A 222 6.20 -1.76 19.83
CA VAL A 222 5.67 -1.22 21.08
C VAL A 222 5.40 -2.33 22.08
N MET A 223 4.69 -3.39 21.69
CA MET A 223 4.36 -4.49 22.60
C MET A 223 5.60 -5.23 23.13
N GLU A 224 6.63 -5.38 22.29
CA GLU A 224 7.88 -6.05 22.70
C GLU A 224 8.78 -5.18 23.56
N TYR A 225 8.90 -3.87 23.23
CA TYR A 225 9.86 -2.99 23.88
C TYR A 225 9.29 -2.29 25.11
N TYR A 226 7.97 -2.17 25.21
CA TYR A 226 7.23 -1.47 26.27
C TYR A 226 6.02 -2.29 26.75
N PRO A 227 6.21 -3.55 27.20
CA PRO A 227 5.09 -4.44 27.56
C PRO A 227 4.21 -3.88 28.67
N GLU A 228 4.74 -2.99 29.52
CA GLU A 228 3.99 -2.33 30.58
C GLU A 228 2.88 -1.41 30.09
N ILE A 229 2.89 -1.02 28.80
CA ILE A 229 1.84 -0.16 28.21
C ILE A 229 0.48 -0.88 28.15
N ALA A 230 0.46 -2.22 28.26
CA ALA A 230 -0.77 -3.02 28.24
C ALA A 230 -1.84 -2.52 29.21
N LYS A 231 -1.44 -2.02 30.38
CA LYS A 231 -2.36 -1.46 31.41
C LYS A 231 -3.10 -0.21 30.92
N ASP A 232 -2.53 0.51 29.96
CA ASP A 232 -3.02 1.78 29.43
C ASP A 232 -3.87 1.60 28.17
N ILE A 233 -4.00 0.35 27.69
CA ILE A 233 -4.74 0.03 26.46
C ILE A 233 -6.09 -0.59 26.80
N ASP A 234 -7.13 -0.13 26.13
CA ASP A 234 -8.48 -0.66 26.23
C ASP A 234 -8.75 -1.68 25.08
N ARG A 235 -8.66 -1.19 23.85
CA ARG A 235 -8.86 -2.00 22.63
C ARG A 235 -7.77 -1.75 21.60
N VAL A 236 -7.41 -2.81 20.88
CA VAL A 236 -6.60 -2.74 19.67
C VAL A 236 -7.47 -3.23 18.51
N VAL A 237 -7.66 -2.39 17.50
CA VAL A 237 -8.38 -2.73 16.27
C VAL A 237 -7.39 -2.67 15.11
N TYR A 238 -6.91 -3.81 14.68
CA TYR A 238 -6.06 -3.92 13.52
C TYR A 238 -6.86 -3.74 12.22
N ILE A 239 -6.25 -3.07 11.24
CA ILE A 239 -6.77 -2.99 9.87
C ILE A 239 -5.62 -3.35 8.92
N VAL A 240 -5.74 -4.46 8.23
CA VAL A 240 -4.73 -5.03 7.30
C VAL A 240 -3.29 -4.95 7.85
N PRO A 241 -3.02 -5.38 9.09
CA PRO A 241 -1.75 -5.12 9.77
C PRO A 241 -0.61 -5.96 9.19
N ALA A 242 0.57 -5.38 9.04
CA ALA A 242 1.79 -6.10 8.68
C ALA A 242 2.44 -6.73 9.92
N VAL A 243 1.77 -7.70 10.58
CA VAL A 243 2.27 -8.30 11.83
C VAL A 243 3.50 -9.17 11.58
N ASP A 244 3.50 -9.97 10.52
CA ASP A 244 4.68 -10.69 10.04
C ASP A 244 5.15 -10.15 8.69
N GLY A 245 5.21 -8.82 8.59
CA GLY A 245 5.66 -8.14 7.39
C GLY A 245 4.76 -8.36 6.17
N SER A 246 5.33 -8.14 4.99
CA SER A 246 4.71 -8.29 3.67
C SER A 246 5.57 -9.19 2.79
N ALA A 247 4.99 -10.26 2.23
CA ALA A 247 5.68 -11.13 1.29
C ALA A 247 6.20 -10.36 0.07
N LEU A 248 5.47 -9.33 -0.38
CA LEU A 248 5.92 -8.44 -1.45
C LEU A 248 7.27 -7.79 -1.13
N ILE A 249 7.42 -7.21 0.06
CA ILE A 249 8.68 -6.57 0.48
C ILE A 249 9.75 -7.63 0.80
N GLY A 250 9.35 -8.71 1.45
CA GLY A 250 10.25 -9.81 1.80
C GLY A 250 10.89 -10.48 0.60
N ASP A 251 10.12 -10.78 -0.43
CA ASP A 251 10.62 -11.39 -1.66
C ASP A 251 11.59 -10.44 -2.38
N ILE A 252 11.26 -9.15 -2.49
CA ILE A 252 12.16 -8.16 -3.10
C ILE A 252 13.50 -8.11 -2.34
N PHE A 253 13.47 -8.15 -1.01
CA PHE A 253 14.68 -8.11 -0.19
C PHE A 253 15.49 -9.43 -0.25
N ALA A 254 14.81 -10.57 -0.26
CA ALA A 254 15.48 -11.88 -0.17
C ALA A 254 15.80 -12.48 -1.54
N ASN A 255 14.86 -12.46 -2.45
CA ASN A 255 14.86 -13.23 -3.69
C ASN A 255 15.10 -12.37 -4.93
N GLY A 256 14.84 -11.06 -4.87
CA GLY A 256 15.00 -10.13 -5.98
C GLY A 256 13.70 -9.86 -6.74
N PHE A 257 13.85 -9.38 -7.96
CA PHE A 257 12.75 -9.00 -8.83
C PHE A 257 12.29 -10.19 -9.69
N ILE A 258 11.01 -10.19 -10.08
CA ILE A 258 10.42 -11.29 -10.84
C ILE A 258 10.92 -11.38 -12.29
N ASP A 259 10.92 -12.60 -12.84
CA ASP A 259 11.23 -12.90 -14.23
C ASP A 259 10.06 -13.51 -15.03
N ASP A 260 8.83 -13.43 -14.52
CA ASP A 260 7.61 -13.95 -15.14
C ASP A 260 7.11 -13.02 -16.26
N ASP A 261 6.94 -13.56 -17.49
CA ASP A 261 6.49 -12.81 -18.67
C ASP A 261 5.12 -12.17 -18.50
N ASP A 262 4.16 -12.94 -17.95
CA ASP A 262 2.80 -12.44 -17.71
C ASP A 262 2.85 -11.27 -16.73
N ALA A 263 3.63 -11.42 -15.67
CA ALA A 263 3.80 -10.38 -14.67
C ALA A 263 4.38 -9.10 -15.26
N LEU A 264 5.48 -9.20 -16.01
CA LEU A 264 6.16 -8.04 -16.60
C LEU A 264 5.31 -7.33 -17.63
N TYR A 265 4.83 -8.05 -18.65
CA TYR A 265 4.25 -7.43 -19.84
C TYR A 265 2.75 -7.23 -19.76
N ASP A 266 2.03 -8.11 -19.09
CA ASP A 266 0.57 -8.11 -19.10
C ASP A 266 -0.04 -7.51 -17.83
N TYR A 267 0.68 -7.51 -16.70
CA TYR A 267 0.19 -6.97 -15.43
C TYR A 267 0.98 -5.76 -14.93
N MET A 268 2.27 -5.89 -14.66
CA MET A 268 3.05 -4.85 -14.00
C MET A 268 3.05 -3.52 -14.78
N PHE A 269 3.47 -3.54 -16.03
CA PHE A 269 3.54 -2.32 -16.81
C PHE A 269 2.18 -1.74 -17.20
N PRO A 270 1.18 -2.54 -17.64
CA PRO A 270 -0.17 -2.03 -17.85
C PRO A 270 -0.83 -1.45 -16.60
N MET A 271 -0.59 -2.05 -15.43
CA MET A 271 -1.11 -1.56 -14.16
C MET A 271 -0.50 -0.21 -13.78
N LEU A 272 0.83 -0.09 -13.88
CA LEU A 272 1.57 1.12 -13.50
C LEU A 272 1.29 2.32 -14.39
N MET A 273 1.03 2.08 -15.68
CA MET A 273 0.96 3.15 -16.69
C MET A 273 -0.45 3.45 -17.17
N GLY A 274 -1.42 2.61 -16.79
CA GLY A 274 -2.76 2.61 -17.36
C GLY A 274 -2.75 2.04 -18.80
N LYS A 275 -3.48 0.97 -19.03
CA LYS A 275 -3.57 0.29 -20.35
C LYS A 275 -3.91 1.24 -21.49
N ASP A 276 -4.72 2.25 -21.21
CA ASP A 276 -5.29 3.17 -22.20
C ASP A 276 -4.56 4.51 -22.30
N THR A 277 -3.42 4.67 -21.60
CA THR A 277 -2.64 5.89 -21.70
C THR A 277 -1.58 5.77 -22.81
N TRP A 278 -1.44 6.84 -23.59
CA TRP A 278 -0.34 6.99 -24.55
C TRP A 278 1.03 6.68 -23.95
N THR A 279 1.22 7.03 -22.70
CA THR A 279 2.46 6.79 -21.95
C THR A 279 2.65 5.29 -21.69
N GLY A 280 1.59 4.59 -21.27
CA GLY A 280 1.61 3.15 -21.06
C GLY A 280 1.96 2.41 -22.35
N TYR A 281 1.39 2.84 -23.48
CA TYR A 281 1.70 2.27 -24.78
C TYR A 281 3.18 2.43 -25.15
N LEU A 282 3.74 3.64 -25.04
CA LEU A 282 5.16 3.87 -25.36
C LEU A 282 6.10 3.06 -24.49
N VAL A 283 5.81 2.98 -23.23
CA VAL A 283 6.65 2.21 -22.30
C VAL A 283 6.55 0.72 -22.61
N ASN A 284 5.35 0.20 -22.82
CA ASN A 284 5.17 -1.19 -23.20
C ASN A 284 5.92 -1.53 -24.50
N LEU A 285 5.93 -0.60 -25.47
CA LEU A 285 6.72 -0.76 -26.68
C LEU A 285 8.23 -0.77 -26.38
N LEU A 286 8.71 0.14 -25.51
CA LEU A 286 10.14 0.23 -25.19
C LEU A 286 10.66 -0.99 -24.41
N ILE A 287 9.90 -1.49 -23.44
CA ILE A 287 10.30 -2.68 -22.67
C ILE A 287 10.33 -3.93 -23.56
N ARG A 288 9.48 -4.04 -24.58
CA ARG A 288 9.47 -5.17 -25.52
C ARG A 288 10.63 -5.13 -26.55
N ILE A 289 11.41 -4.05 -26.60
CA ILE A 289 12.63 -3.97 -27.42
C ILE A 289 13.78 -4.74 -26.74
N PHE A 290 13.77 -4.85 -25.42
CA PHE A 290 14.77 -5.63 -24.69
C PHE A 290 14.45 -7.12 -24.78
N PRO A 291 15.47 -7.99 -24.94
CA PRO A 291 15.33 -9.39 -24.57
C PRO A 291 14.86 -9.48 -23.12
N LYS A 292 13.96 -10.42 -22.83
CA LYS A 292 13.37 -10.56 -21.49
C LYS A 292 14.43 -10.72 -20.40
N ASP A 293 15.38 -11.62 -20.62
CA ASP A 293 16.47 -11.92 -19.71
C ASP A 293 17.34 -10.68 -19.40
N VAL A 294 17.59 -9.83 -20.41
CA VAL A 294 18.30 -8.56 -20.21
C VAL A 294 17.44 -7.58 -19.39
N LEU A 295 16.16 -7.47 -19.69
CA LEU A 295 15.25 -6.59 -18.94
C LEU A 295 15.14 -7.02 -17.46
N CYS A 296 14.91 -8.31 -17.21
CA CYS A 296 14.82 -8.86 -15.85
C CYS A 296 16.12 -8.64 -15.09
N SER A 297 17.27 -8.94 -15.69
CA SER A 297 18.57 -8.69 -15.07
C SER A 297 18.82 -7.22 -14.74
N VAL A 298 18.44 -6.30 -15.65
CA VAL A 298 18.54 -4.84 -15.41
C VAL A 298 17.66 -4.41 -14.23
N LEU A 299 16.43 -4.91 -14.16
CA LEU A 299 15.50 -4.57 -13.09
C LEU A 299 15.97 -5.14 -11.75
N ASP A 300 16.40 -6.40 -11.72
CA ASP A 300 16.89 -7.06 -10.51
C ASP A 300 18.11 -6.34 -9.91
N ILE A 301 19.11 -6.04 -10.74
CA ILE A 301 20.31 -5.31 -10.31
C ILE A 301 19.96 -3.87 -9.84
N ALA A 302 19.05 -3.19 -10.55
CA ALA A 302 18.64 -1.84 -10.16
C ALA A 302 17.91 -1.87 -8.81
N VAL A 303 17.02 -2.83 -8.59
CA VAL A 303 16.30 -3.01 -7.31
C VAL A 303 17.26 -3.40 -6.19
N ASP A 304 18.20 -4.32 -6.45
CA ASP A 304 19.23 -4.72 -5.48
C ASP A 304 20.06 -3.51 -5.01
N LYS A 305 20.43 -2.65 -5.95
CA LYS A 305 21.13 -1.39 -5.64
C LYS A 305 20.25 -0.42 -4.83
N LEU A 306 18.96 -0.30 -5.15
CA LEU A 306 18.03 0.54 -4.38
C LEU A 306 17.94 0.06 -2.92
N ILE A 307 17.84 -1.24 -2.70
CA ILE A 307 17.80 -1.81 -1.35
C ILE A 307 19.14 -1.59 -0.66
N GLY A 308 20.23 -2.01 -1.29
CA GLY A 308 21.58 -1.99 -0.69
C GLY A 308 22.05 -0.59 -0.30
N ASP A 309 21.87 0.38 -1.22
CA ASP A 309 22.42 1.73 -1.07
C ASP A 309 21.50 2.69 -0.32
N TYR A 310 20.16 2.46 -0.35
CA TYR A 310 19.20 3.44 0.17
C TYR A 310 18.30 2.89 1.28
N LEU A 311 17.79 1.66 1.19
CA LEU A 311 16.77 1.14 2.10
C LEU A 311 17.31 0.25 3.20
N SER A 312 18.46 -0.40 3.01
CA SER A 312 19.00 -1.39 3.95
C SER A 312 19.31 -0.83 5.34
N ASN A 313 19.40 0.48 5.50
CA ASN A 313 19.60 1.13 6.78
C ASN A 313 18.31 1.68 7.43
N SER A 314 17.12 1.46 6.80
CA SER A 314 15.82 1.81 7.36
C SER A 314 15.24 0.64 8.15
N THR A 315 15.18 0.72 9.47
CA THR A 315 14.64 -0.39 10.29
C THR A 315 13.13 -0.56 10.11
N CYS A 316 12.38 0.50 9.74
CA CYS A 316 10.97 0.37 9.39
C CYS A 316 10.73 -0.46 8.13
N MET A 317 11.63 -0.39 7.14
CA MET A 317 11.56 -1.26 5.95
C MET A 317 11.85 -2.73 6.31
N TRP A 318 12.80 -2.96 7.22
CA TRP A 318 13.04 -4.31 7.76
C TRP A 318 11.85 -4.83 8.57
N GLY A 319 11.07 -3.94 9.18
CA GLY A 319 9.81 -4.29 9.85
C GLY A 319 8.75 -4.88 8.91
N LEU A 320 8.91 -4.64 7.60
CA LEU A 320 8.04 -5.21 6.56
C LEU A 320 8.59 -6.50 5.94
N VAL A 321 9.81 -6.94 6.27
CA VAL A 321 10.35 -8.23 5.80
C VAL A 321 9.78 -9.35 6.70
N PRO A 322 9.06 -10.35 6.15
CA PRO A 322 8.55 -11.47 6.92
C PRO A 322 9.65 -12.22 7.66
N SER A 323 9.32 -12.74 8.84
CA SER A 323 10.27 -13.48 9.69
C SER A 323 10.91 -14.66 8.97
N GLY A 324 10.17 -15.35 8.10
CA GLY A 324 10.69 -16.46 7.28
C GLY A 324 11.72 -16.06 6.24
N LEU A 325 11.73 -14.80 5.79
CA LEU A 325 12.67 -14.28 4.77
C LEU A 325 13.80 -13.43 5.37
N TYR A 326 13.69 -13.08 6.66
CA TYR A 326 14.64 -12.19 7.32
C TYR A 326 16.09 -12.62 7.19
N GLN A 327 16.39 -13.91 7.43
CA GLN A 327 17.77 -14.41 7.42
C GLN A 327 18.42 -14.34 6.02
N ALA A 328 17.65 -14.60 4.96
CA ALA A 328 18.11 -14.47 3.58
C ALA A 328 18.45 -13.01 3.25
N ALA A 329 17.50 -12.10 3.49
CA ALA A 329 17.68 -10.66 3.28
C ALA A 329 18.84 -10.09 4.13
N ARG A 330 18.91 -10.48 5.41
CA ARG A 330 19.99 -10.08 6.33
C ARG A 330 21.36 -10.47 5.80
N SER A 331 21.50 -11.72 5.32
CA SER A 331 22.76 -12.22 4.77
C SER A 331 23.20 -11.45 3.52
N LYS A 332 22.24 -10.93 2.75
CA LYS A 332 22.49 -10.17 1.53
C LYS A 332 22.94 -8.72 1.82
N TYR A 333 22.31 -8.04 2.78
CA TYR A 333 22.47 -6.59 2.93
C TYR A 333 23.11 -6.11 4.24
N LEU A 334 23.19 -6.93 5.28
CA LEU A 334 23.59 -6.48 6.62
C LEU A 334 24.88 -7.09 7.15
N MET A 335 25.60 -7.91 6.36
CA MET A 335 26.78 -8.62 6.86
C MET A 335 28.05 -7.78 6.90
N ASP A 336 28.11 -6.65 6.22
CA ASP A 336 29.23 -5.72 6.30
C ASP A 336 29.41 -5.21 7.75
N GLU A 337 30.65 -5.14 8.23
CA GLU A 337 30.97 -4.71 9.60
C GLU A 337 30.56 -3.24 9.86
N SER A 338 30.56 -2.39 8.83
CA SER A 338 30.07 -1.03 8.95
C SER A 338 28.59 -0.94 9.32
N LYS A 339 27.82 -2.02 9.06
CA LYS A 339 26.38 -2.14 9.35
C LYS A 339 26.07 -2.84 10.69
N ALA A 340 27.07 -3.05 11.55
CA ALA A 340 26.88 -3.75 12.82
C ALA A 340 25.79 -3.11 13.72
N ALA A 341 25.68 -1.78 13.74
CA ALA A 341 24.69 -1.07 14.53
C ALA A 341 23.27 -1.29 13.98
N ILE A 342 23.06 -1.15 12.67
CA ILE A 342 21.75 -1.37 12.04
C ILE A 342 21.35 -2.85 12.12
N ARG A 343 22.30 -3.77 11.91
CA ARG A 343 22.08 -5.21 12.06
C ARG A 343 21.56 -5.55 13.46
N LYS A 344 22.13 -4.98 14.51
CA LYS A 344 21.65 -5.18 15.90
C LYS A 344 20.20 -4.69 16.07
N GLN A 345 19.85 -3.56 15.50
CA GLN A 345 18.49 -3.00 15.60
C GLN A 345 17.48 -3.87 14.82
N THR A 346 17.83 -4.31 13.62
CA THR A 346 16.97 -5.20 12.82
C THR A 346 16.83 -6.59 13.45
N ASP A 347 17.91 -7.16 14.00
CA ASP A 347 17.87 -8.41 14.76
C ASP A 347 16.95 -8.30 16.00
N ARG A 348 16.94 -7.15 16.66
CA ARG A 348 16.03 -6.89 17.80
C ARG A 348 14.58 -6.83 17.35
N TYR A 349 14.29 -6.15 16.23
CA TYR A 349 12.92 -6.12 15.69
C TYR A 349 12.46 -7.50 15.20
N TYR A 350 13.34 -8.26 14.58
CA TYR A 350 13.07 -9.66 14.20
C TYR A 350 12.58 -10.50 15.40
N GLN A 351 13.15 -10.29 16.61
CA GLN A 351 12.65 -10.94 17.82
C GLN A 351 11.24 -10.44 18.20
N ALA A 352 10.96 -9.14 18.06
CA ALA A 352 9.63 -8.59 18.29
C ALA A 352 8.58 -9.24 17.36
N GLN A 353 8.94 -9.45 16.10
CA GLN A 353 8.10 -10.10 15.10
C GLN A 353 7.85 -11.58 15.45
N LEU A 354 8.89 -12.33 15.83
CA LEU A 354 8.74 -13.71 16.29
C LEU A 354 7.89 -13.84 17.55
N ASN A 355 7.94 -12.83 18.44
CA ASN A 355 7.19 -12.78 19.70
C ASN A 355 5.77 -12.20 19.53
N ALA A 356 5.38 -11.71 18.36
CA ALA A 356 4.13 -10.95 18.18
C ALA A 356 2.91 -11.68 18.74
N LYS A 357 2.70 -12.96 18.40
CA LYS A 357 1.59 -13.77 18.90
C LYS A 357 1.61 -13.89 20.43
N LYS A 358 2.77 -14.13 21.01
CA LYS A 358 2.95 -14.20 22.47
C LYS A 358 2.63 -12.88 23.15
N ASN A 359 3.07 -11.76 22.59
CA ASN A 359 2.84 -10.44 23.14
C ASN A 359 1.36 -10.05 23.07
N ILE A 360 0.67 -10.35 21.95
CA ILE A 360 -0.79 -10.17 21.85
C ILE A 360 -1.53 -10.94 22.94
N LEU A 361 -1.17 -12.22 23.18
CA LEU A 361 -1.79 -13.01 24.24
C LEU A 361 -1.52 -12.41 25.63
N ALA A 362 -0.31 -11.96 25.91
CA ALA A 362 0.02 -11.31 27.19
C ALA A 362 -0.78 -10.00 27.40
N PHE A 363 -1.01 -9.22 26.34
CA PHE A 363 -1.88 -8.04 26.40
C PHE A 363 -3.34 -8.43 26.63
N LYS A 364 -3.84 -9.49 25.97
CA LYS A 364 -5.19 -10.03 26.24
C LYS A 364 -5.35 -10.46 27.68
N ASP A 365 -4.37 -11.16 28.24
CA ASP A 365 -4.36 -11.58 29.65
C ASP A 365 -4.37 -10.39 30.61
N SER A 366 -3.84 -9.23 30.18
CA SER A 366 -3.92 -7.95 30.90
C SER A 366 -5.26 -7.22 30.72
N GLY A 367 -6.20 -7.80 29.96
CA GLY A 367 -7.54 -7.25 29.77
C GLY A 367 -7.70 -6.38 28.53
N VAL A 368 -6.73 -6.36 27.61
CA VAL A 368 -6.85 -5.67 26.32
C VAL A 368 -7.70 -6.50 25.35
N GLU A 369 -8.72 -5.88 24.75
CA GLU A 369 -9.53 -6.51 23.71
C GLU A 369 -8.89 -6.28 22.34
N PHE A 370 -8.69 -7.35 21.56
CA PHE A 370 -8.14 -7.29 20.21
C PHE A 370 -9.18 -7.66 19.16
N PHE A 371 -9.19 -6.90 18.07
CA PHE A 371 -9.96 -7.17 16.87
C PHE A 371 -9.07 -7.00 15.64
N ASP A 372 -9.43 -7.68 14.56
CA ASP A 372 -8.66 -7.67 13.33
C ASP A 372 -9.58 -7.62 12.11
N ILE A 373 -9.23 -6.81 11.10
CA ILE A 373 -9.99 -6.60 9.88
C ILE A 373 -9.06 -6.81 8.70
N VAL A 374 -9.37 -7.78 7.83
CA VAL A 374 -8.47 -8.21 6.76
C VAL A 374 -9.19 -8.37 5.42
N GLY A 375 -8.52 -8.00 4.35
CA GLY A 375 -8.90 -8.33 2.98
C GLY A 375 -8.23 -9.61 2.50
N TYR A 376 -8.84 -10.34 1.56
CA TYR A 376 -8.26 -11.55 1.00
C TYR A 376 -8.73 -11.83 -0.43
N ASN A 377 -8.10 -12.83 -1.06
CA ASN A 377 -8.31 -13.27 -2.43
C ASN A 377 -7.80 -12.29 -3.50
N HIS A 378 -6.80 -11.49 -3.16
CA HIS A 378 -6.01 -10.74 -4.15
C HIS A 378 -4.63 -11.38 -4.31
N ALA A 379 -4.15 -11.42 -5.55
CA ALA A 379 -2.74 -11.71 -5.81
C ALA A 379 -1.88 -10.56 -5.25
N LEU A 380 -0.67 -10.86 -4.81
CA LEU A 380 0.33 -9.81 -4.58
C LEU A 380 0.59 -9.05 -5.88
N TYR A 381 1.12 -7.84 -5.78
CA TYR A 381 1.57 -7.14 -6.98
C TYR A 381 2.57 -8.00 -7.76
N PRO A 382 2.44 -8.08 -9.10
CA PRO A 382 3.22 -8.99 -9.95
C PRO A 382 4.65 -8.50 -10.19
N ILE A 383 5.38 -8.25 -9.11
CA ILE A 383 6.80 -7.87 -9.09
C ILE A 383 7.66 -8.85 -8.30
N VAL A 384 7.06 -9.92 -7.78
CA VAL A 384 7.70 -10.98 -7.00
C VAL A 384 7.18 -12.36 -7.41
N ASP A 385 7.99 -13.41 -7.25
CA ASP A 385 7.64 -14.78 -7.68
C ASP A 385 6.42 -15.36 -6.97
N SER A 386 6.19 -14.97 -5.73
CA SER A 386 5.06 -15.44 -4.93
C SER A 386 3.70 -14.88 -5.35
N TRP A 387 3.64 -13.93 -6.29
CA TRP A 387 2.45 -13.15 -6.61
C TRP A 387 1.20 -13.98 -6.98
N LYS A 388 1.36 -15.12 -7.69
CA LYS A 388 0.25 -16.01 -8.09
C LYS A 388 -0.11 -17.05 -7.03
N THR A 389 0.77 -17.29 -6.04
CA THR A 389 0.66 -18.44 -5.14
C THR A 389 0.21 -18.06 -3.76
N VAL A 390 0.33 -16.81 -3.40
CA VAL A 390 -0.01 -16.31 -2.07
C VAL A 390 -1.39 -15.66 -2.10
N ASN A 391 -2.25 -16.03 -1.15
CA ASN A 391 -3.51 -15.34 -0.91
C ASN A 391 -3.20 -14.08 -0.08
N ALA A 392 -3.56 -12.93 -0.60
CA ALA A 392 -3.20 -11.64 -0.04
C ALA A 392 -4.35 -10.64 -0.20
N ASP A 393 -4.10 -9.42 0.26
CA ASP A 393 -4.89 -8.23 -0.05
C ASP A 393 -4.27 -7.39 -1.21
N GLY A 394 -3.32 -7.97 -1.94
CA GLY A 394 -2.55 -7.32 -3.00
C GLY A 394 -1.16 -6.86 -2.54
N ILE A 395 -0.96 -6.58 -1.28
CA ILE A 395 0.29 -6.07 -0.70
C ILE A 395 0.81 -6.99 0.41
N ILE A 396 -0.05 -7.43 1.33
CA ILE A 396 0.31 -8.26 2.48
C ILE A 396 -0.43 -9.59 2.39
N GLN A 397 0.29 -10.69 2.58
CA GLN A 397 -0.28 -12.03 2.63
C GLN A 397 -1.25 -12.18 3.79
N LEU A 398 -2.34 -12.94 3.56
CA LEU A 398 -3.38 -13.16 4.56
C LEU A 398 -2.86 -13.74 5.87
N GLU A 399 -1.86 -14.61 5.82
CA GLU A 399 -1.24 -15.19 7.02
C GLU A 399 -0.68 -14.11 7.96
N SER A 400 -0.07 -13.05 7.40
CA SER A 400 0.45 -11.92 8.20
C SER A 400 -0.69 -11.05 8.74
N THR A 401 -1.61 -10.61 7.88
CA THR A 401 -2.69 -9.72 8.30
C THR A 401 -3.65 -10.37 9.28
N SER A 402 -3.92 -11.68 9.15
CA SER A 402 -4.86 -12.43 10.00
C SER A 402 -4.21 -13.12 11.20
N LEU A 403 -2.96 -12.82 11.51
CA LEU A 403 -2.23 -13.43 12.62
C LEU A 403 -2.09 -14.96 12.50
N GLY A 404 -2.10 -15.50 11.27
CA GLY A 404 -1.80 -16.90 10.99
C GLY A 404 -2.96 -17.76 10.51
N ALA A 405 -4.03 -17.17 9.98
CA ALA A 405 -5.06 -17.96 9.29
C ALA A 405 -4.43 -18.74 8.11
N VAL A 406 -4.93 -19.95 7.88
CA VAL A 406 -4.53 -20.76 6.73
C VAL A 406 -5.41 -20.41 5.55
N SER A 407 -4.83 -20.28 4.37
CA SER A 407 -5.59 -20.07 3.14
C SER A 407 -5.09 -20.94 1.98
N ALA A 408 -6.00 -21.20 1.05
CA ALA A 408 -5.62 -21.67 -0.28
C ALA A 408 -4.90 -20.54 -1.04
N PRO A 409 -4.12 -20.86 -2.08
CA PRO A 409 -3.61 -19.86 -3.02
C PRO A 409 -4.74 -18.97 -3.57
N VAL A 410 -4.40 -17.77 -4.01
CA VAL A 410 -5.36 -16.84 -4.61
C VAL A 410 -6.19 -17.53 -5.71
N GLY A 411 -7.51 -17.35 -5.69
CA GLY A 411 -8.45 -18.01 -6.60
C GLY A 411 -8.61 -19.53 -6.40
N GLY A 412 -7.89 -20.13 -5.45
CA GLY A 412 -7.94 -21.55 -5.14
C GLY A 412 -8.91 -21.90 -4.00
N MET A 413 -9.03 -23.16 -3.68
CA MET A 413 -9.81 -23.67 -2.57
C MET A 413 -8.97 -24.60 -1.70
N LEU A 414 -9.28 -24.66 -0.40
CA LEU A 414 -8.75 -25.66 0.50
C LEU A 414 -9.11 -27.07 0.00
N GLY A 415 -8.24 -28.03 0.23
CA GLY A 415 -8.37 -29.37 -0.31
C GLY A 415 -9.71 -30.04 0.03
N LYS A 416 -10.20 -30.93 -0.85
CA LYS A 416 -11.43 -31.64 -0.62
C LYS A 416 -11.41 -32.41 0.72
N GLY A 417 -12.41 -32.14 1.57
CA GLY A 417 -12.48 -32.73 2.90
C GLY A 417 -11.57 -32.06 3.93
N TYR A 418 -11.07 -30.87 3.64
CA TYR A 418 -10.34 -30.06 4.61
C TYR A 418 -11.17 -29.86 5.88
N LYS A 419 -10.50 -29.94 7.01
CA LYS A 419 -11.07 -29.64 8.33
C LYS A 419 -10.30 -28.52 8.97
N GLN A 420 -11.01 -27.61 9.62
CA GLN A 420 -10.36 -26.52 10.35
C GLN A 420 -9.32 -27.07 11.34
N GLN A 421 -8.18 -26.40 11.41
CA GLN A 421 -7.00 -26.88 12.15
C GLN A 421 -7.01 -26.44 13.61
N GLY A 422 -7.60 -25.25 13.90
CA GLY A 422 -7.37 -24.55 15.16
C GLY A 422 -5.94 -24.02 15.27
N ASN A 423 -5.70 -23.18 16.25
CA ASN A 423 -4.41 -22.50 16.42
C ASN A 423 -3.56 -23.00 17.62
N GLY A 424 -4.10 -23.94 18.39
CA GLY A 424 -3.41 -24.45 19.59
C GLY A 424 -3.35 -23.48 20.78
N PHE A 425 -3.83 -22.24 20.65
CA PHE A 425 -3.82 -21.24 21.72
C PHE A 425 -5.11 -21.19 22.55
N GLY A 426 -6.14 -21.92 22.13
CA GLY A 426 -7.45 -21.94 22.81
C GLY A 426 -8.19 -20.61 22.78
N THR A 427 -7.98 -19.81 21.74
CA THR A 427 -8.57 -18.47 21.62
C THR A 427 -9.95 -18.47 20.95
N CYS A 428 -10.41 -19.59 20.41
CA CYS A 428 -11.80 -19.78 20.02
C CYS A 428 -12.64 -20.12 21.25
N SER A 429 -13.78 -19.44 21.39
CA SER A 429 -14.67 -19.56 22.54
C SER A 429 -15.51 -20.85 22.55
N ASP A 430 -15.75 -21.45 21.36
CA ASP A 430 -16.47 -22.71 21.20
C ASP A 430 -15.85 -23.55 20.06
N PRO A 431 -15.36 -24.76 20.32
CA PRO A 431 -14.77 -25.61 19.30
C PRO A 431 -15.76 -26.07 18.21
N LYS A 432 -17.05 -25.79 18.37
CA LYS A 432 -18.08 -26.06 17.35
C LYS A 432 -18.24 -24.93 16.34
N HIS A 433 -17.62 -23.79 16.56
CA HIS A 433 -17.64 -22.70 15.61
C HIS A 433 -17.02 -23.15 14.29
N ASN A 434 -17.69 -22.82 13.18
CA ASN A 434 -17.15 -23.00 11.85
C ASN A 434 -16.42 -21.72 11.41
N HIS A 435 -15.13 -21.82 11.25
CA HIS A 435 -14.24 -20.73 10.84
C HIS A 435 -13.71 -20.90 9.41
N ILE A 436 -14.37 -21.72 8.59
CA ILE A 436 -14.07 -21.85 7.16
C ILE A 436 -15.04 -20.96 6.39
N ASP A 437 -14.52 -20.13 5.50
CA ASP A 437 -15.34 -19.25 4.67
C ASP A 437 -16.22 -20.03 3.66
N SER A 438 -17.27 -19.40 3.16
CA SER A 438 -18.23 -20.03 2.24
C SER A 438 -17.61 -20.43 0.89
N HIS A 439 -16.49 -19.83 0.50
CA HIS A 439 -15.75 -20.16 -0.72
C HIS A 439 -14.74 -21.31 -0.50
N ASN A 440 -14.64 -21.81 0.74
CA ASN A 440 -13.66 -22.82 1.14
C ASN A 440 -12.21 -22.41 0.81
N MET A 441 -11.89 -21.13 1.00
CA MET A 441 -10.56 -20.55 0.74
C MET A 441 -9.75 -20.32 2.00
N VAL A 442 -10.42 -19.98 3.11
CA VAL A 442 -9.77 -19.54 4.35
C VAL A 442 -10.24 -20.39 5.52
N ASP A 443 -9.28 -20.83 6.33
CA ASP A 443 -9.51 -21.39 7.67
C ASP A 443 -9.03 -20.38 8.72
N ALA A 444 -9.96 -19.57 9.21
CA ALA A 444 -9.70 -18.58 10.25
C ALA A 444 -9.41 -19.20 11.63
N SER A 445 -9.76 -20.50 11.84
CA SER A 445 -9.49 -21.17 13.12
C SER A 445 -7.98 -21.29 13.42
N ALA A 446 -7.15 -21.29 12.39
CA ALA A 446 -5.69 -21.32 12.51
C ALA A 446 -5.08 -19.97 12.94
N GLY A 447 -5.81 -18.86 12.72
CA GLY A 447 -5.39 -17.52 13.16
C GLY A 447 -5.40 -17.39 14.68
N LEU A 448 -4.62 -16.45 15.23
CA LEU A 448 -4.53 -16.22 16.67
C LEU A 448 -5.85 -15.75 17.28
N LEU A 449 -6.67 -15.03 16.52
CA LEU A 449 -7.90 -14.38 16.95
C LEU A 449 -9.13 -14.87 16.16
N PRO A 450 -9.45 -16.17 16.14
CA PRO A 450 -10.49 -16.72 15.28
C PRO A 450 -11.86 -16.10 15.50
N ASP A 451 -12.23 -15.78 16.74
CA ASP A 451 -13.52 -15.15 17.08
C ASP A 451 -13.52 -13.62 16.92
N ASN A 452 -12.38 -12.99 16.63
CA ASN A 452 -12.23 -11.53 16.61
C ASN A 452 -11.67 -10.98 15.29
N THR A 453 -11.50 -11.82 14.26
CA THR A 453 -11.04 -11.42 12.93
C THR A 453 -12.18 -11.42 11.93
N PHE A 454 -12.34 -10.31 11.22
CA PHE A 454 -13.33 -10.08 10.16
C PHE A 454 -12.66 -10.13 8.79
N TYR A 455 -13.15 -10.95 7.90
CA TYR A 455 -12.58 -11.23 6.59
C TYR A 455 -13.44 -10.63 5.48
N PHE A 456 -12.81 -9.90 4.56
CA PHE A 456 -13.48 -9.25 3.43
C PHE A 456 -12.95 -9.85 2.11
N TYR A 457 -13.79 -10.63 1.46
CA TYR A 457 -13.48 -11.32 0.21
C TYR A 457 -13.34 -10.32 -0.95
N ASN A 458 -12.28 -10.46 -1.77
CA ASN A 458 -11.96 -9.59 -2.89
C ASN A 458 -11.74 -8.10 -2.52
N HIS A 459 -11.38 -7.81 -1.28
CA HIS A 459 -10.96 -6.46 -0.89
C HIS A 459 -9.45 -6.31 -0.95
N ASP A 460 -8.99 -5.34 -1.72
CA ASP A 460 -7.57 -4.99 -1.76
C ASP A 460 -7.14 -4.19 -0.51
N HIS A 461 -5.83 -4.04 -0.34
CA HIS A 461 -5.21 -3.43 0.84
C HIS A 461 -5.69 -2.02 1.11
N GLU A 462 -5.63 -1.15 0.09
CA GLU A 462 -6.00 0.26 0.22
C GLU A 462 -7.50 0.40 0.47
N HIS A 463 -8.29 -0.43 -0.21
CA HIS A 463 -9.75 -0.39 -0.09
C HIS A 463 -10.20 -0.88 1.29
N THR A 464 -9.62 -1.97 1.80
CA THR A 464 -9.89 -2.46 3.15
C THR A 464 -9.56 -1.40 4.20
N ALA A 465 -8.52 -0.60 3.99
CA ALA A 465 -8.14 0.48 4.90
C ALA A 465 -8.96 1.78 4.74
N SER A 466 -9.78 1.93 3.69
CA SER A 466 -10.49 3.18 3.39
C SER A 466 -11.99 3.03 3.11
N CYS A 467 -12.50 1.81 2.92
CA CYS A 467 -13.92 1.57 2.66
C CYS A 467 -14.81 1.97 3.85
N ASP A 468 -15.87 2.73 3.58
CA ASP A 468 -16.78 3.24 4.61
C ASP A 468 -17.37 2.13 5.49
N VAL A 469 -17.74 0.99 4.92
CA VAL A 469 -18.29 -0.15 5.69
C VAL A 469 -17.27 -0.68 6.68
N ILE A 470 -16.01 -0.82 6.26
CA ILE A 470 -14.92 -1.33 7.08
C ILE A 470 -14.53 -0.32 8.15
N ILE A 471 -14.44 0.95 7.79
CA ILE A 471 -14.20 2.02 8.76
C ILE A 471 -15.37 2.12 9.77
N ASN A 472 -16.61 1.96 9.34
CA ASN A 472 -17.76 1.91 10.25
C ASN A 472 -17.70 0.72 11.22
N LEU A 473 -17.27 -0.47 10.74
CA LEU A 473 -16.99 -1.62 11.61
C LEU A 473 -15.90 -1.28 12.62
N ALA A 474 -14.77 -0.74 12.18
CA ALA A 474 -13.66 -0.35 13.06
C ALA A 474 -14.13 0.67 14.12
N VAL A 475 -14.86 1.70 13.72
CA VAL A 475 -15.43 2.70 14.64
C VAL A 475 -16.38 2.06 15.65
N ARG A 476 -17.20 1.10 15.22
CA ARG A 476 -18.09 0.39 16.13
C ARG A 476 -17.35 -0.51 17.09
N LEU A 477 -16.31 -1.24 16.63
CA LEU A 477 -15.44 -2.03 17.49
C LEU A 477 -14.71 -1.18 18.53
N LEU A 478 -14.39 0.07 18.22
CA LEU A 478 -13.75 1.01 19.16
C LEU A 478 -14.73 1.54 20.22
N LEU A 479 -15.97 1.86 19.83
CA LEU A 479 -16.90 2.63 20.66
C LEU A 479 -17.99 1.78 21.33
N ASP A 480 -18.43 0.67 20.72
CA ASP A 480 -19.47 -0.20 21.26
C ASP A 480 -18.86 -1.29 22.16
N LYS A 481 -18.95 -1.10 23.46
CA LYS A 481 -18.43 -2.05 24.45
C LYS A 481 -19.19 -3.38 24.50
N SER A 482 -20.39 -3.46 23.89
CA SER A 482 -21.13 -4.72 23.74
C SER A 482 -20.65 -5.57 22.58
N PHE A 483 -19.90 -4.98 21.63
CA PHE A 483 -19.28 -5.70 20.54
C PHE A 483 -18.04 -6.45 21.05
N LYS A 484 -18.14 -7.78 21.21
CA LYS A 484 -17.10 -8.63 21.81
C LYS A 484 -16.38 -9.54 20.82
N ASN A 485 -17.06 -9.97 19.77
CA ASN A 485 -16.54 -10.92 18.78
C ASN A 485 -17.41 -10.94 17.53
N VAL A 486 -17.05 -11.75 16.54
CA VAL A 486 -17.78 -11.93 15.28
C VAL A 486 -19.23 -12.42 15.41
N TYR A 487 -19.63 -12.90 16.58
CA TYR A 487 -20.99 -13.37 16.88
C TYR A 487 -21.86 -12.31 17.55
N SER A 488 -21.31 -11.14 17.88
CA SER A 488 -22.06 -10.07 18.56
C SER A 488 -23.14 -9.47 17.66
N TYR A 489 -22.84 -9.26 16.39
CA TYR A 489 -23.76 -8.69 15.39
C TYR A 489 -23.58 -9.37 14.03
N PRO A 490 -23.84 -10.71 13.93
CA PRO A 490 -23.50 -11.49 12.74
C PRO A 490 -24.33 -11.12 11.50
N ASP A 491 -25.54 -10.57 11.70
CA ASP A 491 -26.40 -10.13 10.59
C ASP A 491 -25.92 -8.81 9.97
N GLU A 492 -25.21 -7.99 10.73
CA GLU A 492 -24.66 -6.70 10.26
C GLU A 492 -23.18 -6.84 9.87
N TYR A 493 -22.41 -7.54 10.68
CA TYR A 493 -20.97 -7.77 10.48
C TYR A 493 -20.64 -9.25 10.68
N PRO A 494 -20.91 -10.12 9.68
CA PRO A 494 -20.50 -11.52 9.74
C PRO A 494 -18.98 -11.64 9.73
N GLN A 495 -18.46 -12.77 10.21
CA GLN A 495 -17.03 -13.05 10.18
C GLN A 495 -16.45 -12.99 8.77
N PHE A 496 -17.16 -13.59 7.81
CA PHE A 496 -16.77 -13.59 6.39
C PHE A 496 -17.78 -12.77 5.60
N ASN A 497 -17.28 -11.68 5.04
CA ASN A 497 -18.05 -10.79 4.18
C ASN A 497 -17.75 -11.13 2.72
N THR A 498 -18.78 -11.19 1.90
CA THR A 498 -18.62 -11.35 0.45
C THR A 498 -18.09 -10.05 -0.17
N SER A 499 -17.56 -10.16 -1.39
CA SER A 499 -17.14 -8.98 -2.15
C SER A 499 -18.29 -7.99 -2.29
N ARG A 500 -18.02 -6.75 -2.01
CA ARG A 500 -18.99 -5.66 -2.13
C ARG A 500 -18.62 -4.71 -3.24
N GLU A 501 -17.33 -4.57 -3.44
CA GLU A 501 -16.78 -3.61 -4.36
C GLU A 501 -15.37 -4.00 -4.75
N SER A 502 -14.96 -3.49 -5.89
CA SER A 502 -13.58 -3.44 -6.27
C SER A 502 -13.18 -1.98 -6.43
N LYS A 503 -11.94 -1.64 -6.17
CA LYS A 503 -11.36 -0.31 -6.43
C LYS A 503 -11.66 0.15 -7.87
N TRP A 504 -11.65 -0.78 -8.80
CA TRP A 504 -11.93 -0.51 -10.20
C TRP A 504 -13.41 -0.21 -10.46
N LEU A 505 -14.33 -0.90 -9.79
CA LEU A 505 -15.76 -0.64 -9.90
C LEU A 505 -16.07 0.77 -9.38
N ILE A 506 -15.61 1.13 -8.18
CA ILE A 506 -15.82 2.46 -7.59
C ILE A 506 -15.22 3.55 -8.47
N SER A 507 -13.95 3.40 -8.86
CA SER A 507 -13.30 4.38 -9.75
C SER A 507 -14.03 4.52 -11.09
N SER A 508 -14.56 3.42 -11.64
CA SER A 508 -15.35 3.44 -12.86
C SER A 508 -16.69 4.13 -12.66
N VAL A 509 -17.37 3.87 -11.55
CA VAL A 509 -18.64 4.52 -11.17
C VAL A 509 -18.44 6.02 -10.98
N ASP A 510 -17.41 6.43 -10.25
CA ASP A 510 -17.09 7.85 -10.04
C ASP A 510 -16.76 8.58 -11.34
N SER A 511 -16.04 7.93 -12.23
CA SER A 511 -15.79 8.46 -13.58
C SER A 511 -17.10 8.67 -14.35
N MET A 512 -18.03 7.71 -14.27
CA MET A 512 -19.31 7.79 -14.96
C MET A 512 -20.33 8.72 -14.28
N ARG A 513 -20.21 8.99 -12.97
CA ARG A 513 -20.98 10.04 -12.29
C ARG A 513 -20.74 11.42 -12.92
N ASN A 514 -19.50 11.69 -13.27
CA ASN A 514 -19.07 12.95 -13.87
C ASN A 514 -19.19 12.97 -15.42
N TYR A 515 -19.69 11.89 -16.02
CA TYR A 515 -19.87 11.84 -17.46
C TYR A 515 -20.98 12.81 -17.92
N ASP A 516 -20.72 13.52 -19.01
CA ASP A 516 -21.66 14.53 -19.55
C ASP A 516 -22.91 13.87 -20.14
N ARG A 517 -24.02 13.94 -19.40
CA ARG A 517 -25.32 13.35 -19.79
C ARG A 517 -25.89 13.94 -21.07
N SER A 518 -25.50 15.17 -21.45
CA SER A 518 -25.97 15.80 -22.70
C SER A 518 -25.50 15.09 -23.96
N LYS A 519 -24.48 14.24 -23.83
CA LYS A 519 -23.92 13.43 -24.93
C LYS A 519 -24.63 12.09 -25.12
N LEU A 520 -25.59 11.75 -24.25
CA LEU A 520 -26.31 10.48 -24.24
C LEU A 520 -27.72 10.61 -24.77
N SER A 521 -28.28 9.50 -25.24
CA SER A 521 -29.72 9.42 -25.42
C SER A 521 -30.43 9.52 -24.06
N PRO A 522 -31.66 10.02 -23.98
CA PRO A 522 -32.42 10.07 -22.72
C PRO A 522 -32.56 8.69 -22.06
N GLU A 523 -32.61 7.62 -22.84
CA GLU A 523 -32.69 6.24 -22.38
C GLU A 523 -31.37 5.80 -21.75
N ASP A 524 -30.23 6.07 -22.41
CA ASP A 524 -28.90 5.69 -21.90
C ASP A 524 -28.53 6.50 -20.65
N ALA A 525 -28.88 7.78 -20.60
CA ALA A 525 -28.68 8.60 -19.41
C ALA A 525 -29.45 8.04 -18.20
N LYS A 526 -30.72 7.69 -18.41
CA LYS A 526 -31.56 7.09 -17.37
C LYS A 526 -31.04 5.72 -16.92
N GLU A 527 -30.60 4.89 -17.87
CA GLU A 527 -30.04 3.57 -17.56
C GLU A 527 -28.74 3.66 -16.80
N LEU A 528 -27.85 4.60 -17.18
CA LEU A 528 -26.61 4.85 -16.46
C LEU A 528 -26.86 5.28 -15.02
N ASP A 529 -27.77 6.24 -14.81
CA ASP A 529 -28.11 6.71 -13.47
C ASP A 529 -28.75 5.60 -12.62
N ALA A 530 -29.57 4.74 -13.22
CA ALA A 530 -30.16 3.59 -12.53
C ALA A 530 -29.09 2.53 -12.17
N ALA A 531 -28.15 2.27 -13.07
CA ALA A 531 -27.06 1.31 -12.82
C ALA A 531 -26.12 1.83 -11.72
N ILE A 532 -25.79 3.11 -11.71
CA ILE A 532 -25.01 3.74 -10.63
C ILE A 532 -25.76 3.62 -9.29
N ALA A 533 -27.03 3.94 -9.26
CA ALA A 533 -27.84 3.86 -8.03
C ALA A 533 -27.94 2.41 -7.50
N GLU A 534 -27.99 1.41 -8.40
CA GLU A 534 -27.99 0.00 -8.00
C GLU A 534 -26.64 -0.43 -7.40
N VAL A 535 -25.52 0.01 -7.99
CA VAL A 535 -24.20 -0.22 -7.40
C VAL A 535 -24.11 0.43 -6.02
N ASP A 536 -24.52 1.69 -5.89
CA ASP A 536 -24.51 2.39 -4.60
C ASP A 536 -25.33 1.65 -3.54
N ALA A 537 -26.53 1.18 -3.90
CA ALA A 537 -27.39 0.46 -2.98
C ALA A 537 -26.76 -0.86 -2.47
N VAL A 538 -26.02 -1.58 -3.32
CA VAL A 538 -25.32 -2.80 -2.89
C VAL A 538 -24.06 -2.48 -2.09
N LEU A 539 -23.39 -1.36 -2.35
CA LEU A 539 -22.22 -0.92 -1.61
C LEU A 539 -22.56 -0.37 -0.21
N GLU A 540 -23.76 0.19 -0.01
CA GLU A 540 -24.22 0.69 1.29
C GLU A 540 -24.56 -0.44 2.28
N ASN A 541 -24.84 -1.65 1.79
CA ASN A 541 -25.19 -2.77 2.65
C ASN A 541 -23.97 -3.36 3.34
N THR A 542 -24.05 -3.61 4.63
CA THR A 542 -22.98 -4.27 5.41
C THR A 542 -22.89 -5.77 5.12
N VAL A 543 -24.01 -6.39 4.76
CA VAL A 543 -24.05 -7.77 4.25
C VAL A 543 -24.48 -7.74 2.81
N VAL A 544 -23.64 -8.23 1.91
CA VAL A 544 -23.93 -8.23 0.48
C VAL A 544 -24.44 -9.61 0.05
N ASP A 545 -25.59 -9.62 -0.61
CA ASP A 545 -25.95 -10.71 -1.50
C ASP A 545 -24.98 -10.69 -2.70
N ALA A 546 -24.09 -11.67 -2.77
CA ALA A 546 -23.08 -11.76 -3.82
C ALA A 546 -23.68 -11.73 -5.22
N LYS A 547 -24.88 -12.30 -5.40
CA LYS A 547 -25.59 -12.31 -6.67
C LYS A 547 -26.17 -10.94 -7.00
N ALA A 548 -26.67 -10.22 -6.02
CA ALA A 548 -27.13 -8.84 -6.20
C ALA A 548 -25.96 -7.93 -6.58
N PHE A 549 -24.80 -8.09 -5.95
CA PHE A 549 -23.58 -7.35 -6.29
C PHE A 549 -23.13 -7.64 -7.73
N GLU A 550 -23.01 -8.92 -8.10
CA GLU A 550 -22.63 -9.33 -9.45
C GLU A 550 -23.59 -8.79 -10.52
N ASN A 551 -24.88 -8.81 -10.24
CA ASN A 551 -25.89 -8.25 -11.16
C ASN A 551 -25.73 -6.74 -11.32
N ALA A 552 -25.53 -5.99 -10.24
CA ALA A 552 -25.32 -4.54 -10.27
C ALA A 552 -24.03 -4.17 -11.01
N GLU A 553 -22.94 -4.88 -10.75
CA GLU A 553 -21.66 -4.71 -11.42
C GLU A 553 -21.77 -4.98 -12.92
N ASN A 554 -22.34 -6.10 -13.31
CA ASN A 554 -22.53 -6.47 -14.72
C ASN A 554 -23.42 -5.46 -15.47
N ARG A 555 -24.50 -4.99 -14.83
CA ARG A 555 -25.37 -3.97 -15.40
C ARG A 555 -24.63 -2.66 -15.63
N PHE A 556 -23.87 -2.22 -14.63
CA PHE A 556 -23.07 -0.99 -14.73
C PHE A 556 -22.03 -1.09 -15.85
N TYR A 557 -21.27 -2.17 -15.91
CA TYR A 557 -20.27 -2.32 -16.96
C TYR A 557 -20.90 -2.43 -18.35
N ALA A 558 -22.06 -3.07 -18.49
CA ALA A 558 -22.76 -3.17 -19.78
C ALA A 558 -23.17 -1.78 -20.32
N ILE A 559 -23.76 -0.90 -19.48
CA ILE A 559 -24.12 0.45 -19.93
C ILE A 559 -22.89 1.34 -20.11
N ARG A 560 -21.87 1.25 -19.24
CA ARG A 560 -20.60 1.97 -19.40
C ARG A 560 -19.96 1.64 -20.76
N ASP A 561 -19.82 0.36 -21.07
CA ASP A 561 -19.16 -0.10 -22.30
C ASP A 561 -19.98 0.29 -23.54
N LYS A 562 -21.30 0.24 -23.48
CA LYS A 562 -22.17 0.75 -24.52
C LYS A 562 -21.92 2.23 -24.80
N ILE A 563 -21.84 3.05 -23.74
CA ILE A 563 -21.64 4.51 -23.83
C ILE A 563 -20.22 4.83 -24.33
N THR A 564 -19.21 4.11 -23.83
CA THR A 564 -17.79 4.37 -24.15
C THR A 564 -17.34 3.73 -25.46
N SER A 565 -18.04 2.73 -25.99
CA SER A 565 -17.74 2.11 -27.27
C SER A 565 -18.04 2.99 -28.50
N VAL A 566 -18.82 4.04 -28.32
CA VAL A 566 -19.04 5.06 -29.38
C VAL A 566 -17.80 5.96 -29.40
N LYS A 567 -16.86 5.68 -30.32
CA LYS A 567 -15.67 6.53 -30.52
C LYS A 567 -16.07 7.98 -30.74
N THR A 568 -15.73 8.83 -29.79
CA THR A 568 -15.93 10.28 -29.91
C THR A 568 -14.90 10.88 -30.88
N ALA A 569 -15.18 12.08 -31.40
CA ALA A 569 -14.22 12.82 -32.24
C ALA A 569 -12.85 13.01 -31.56
N ASP A 570 -12.84 13.09 -30.20
CA ASP A 570 -11.61 13.16 -29.41
C ASP A 570 -10.85 11.82 -29.35
N GLU A 571 -11.53 10.69 -29.40
CA GLU A 571 -10.88 9.36 -29.43
C GLU A 571 -10.29 9.08 -30.80
N VAL A 572 -10.97 9.46 -31.88
CA VAL A 572 -10.41 9.44 -33.24
C VAL A 572 -9.18 10.35 -33.33
N LYS A 573 -9.20 11.49 -32.65
CA LYS A 573 -8.04 12.40 -32.55
C LYS A 573 -6.89 11.80 -31.74
N LYS A 574 -7.19 11.11 -30.62
CA LYS A 574 -6.20 10.37 -29.81
C LYS A 574 -5.58 9.21 -30.61
N GLU A 575 -6.38 8.49 -31.37
CA GLU A 575 -5.91 7.39 -32.24
C GLU A 575 -5.02 7.90 -33.38
N ASN A 576 -5.38 9.02 -34.01
CA ASN A 576 -4.55 9.69 -35.02
C ASN A 576 -3.25 10.24 -34.42
N ILE A 577 -3.29 10.75 -33.17
CA ILE A 577 -2.10 11.17 -32.41
C ILE A 577 -1.23 9.94 -32.07
N LYS A 578 -1.82 8.82 -31.70
CA LYS A 578 -1.14 7.55 -31.46
C LYS A 578 -0.37 7.10 -32.73
N ILE A 579 -1.05 7.05 -33.88
CA ILE A 579 -0.45 6.69 -35.19
C ILE A 579 0.67 7.67 -35.57
N PHE A 580 0.48 8.98 -35.33
CA PHE A 580 1.53 9.99 -35.57
C PHE A 580 2.80 9.71 -34.76
N PHE A 581 2.64 9.37 -33.48
CA PHE A 581 3.78 9.09 -32.61
C PHE A 581 4.42 7.72 -32.87
N GLU A 582 3.66 6.72 -33.29
CA GLU A 582 4.21 5.44 -33.79
C GLU A 582 5.14 5.68 -34.99
N ASN A 583 4.70 6.51 -35.94
CA ASN A 583 5.50 6.92 -37.09
C ASN A 583 6.72 7.78 -36.69
N LEU A 584 6.57 8.64 -35.70
CA LEU A 584 7.68 9.47 -35.16
C LEU A 584 8.71 8.61 -34.44
N PHE A 585 8.26 7.61 -33.69
CA PHE A 585 9.13 6.66 -33.00
C PHE A 585 9.87 5.74 -33.97
N ALA A 586 9.21 5.24 -35.01
CA ALA A 586 9.87 4.48 -36.04
C ALA A 586 10.95 5.32 -36.77
N LYS A 587 10.70 6.61 -37.00
CA LYS A 587 11.70 7.56 -37.52
C LYS A 587 12.83 7.81 -36.52
N PHE A 588 12.54 7.85 -35.24
CA PHE A 588 13.55 8.00 -34.17
C PHE A 588 14.45 6.75 -34.05
N LEU A 589 13.88 5.56 -34.12
CA LEU A 589 14.64 4.30 -34.16
C LEU A 589 15.53 4.23 -35.39
N LYS A 590 15.01 4.66 -36.56
CA LYS A 590 15.80 4.78 -37.76
C LYS A 590 16.95 5.79 -37.60
N PHE A 591 16.67 6.95 -37.02
CA PHE A 591 17.70 7.96 -36.73
C PHE A 591 18.76 7.41 -35.77
N LEU A 592 18.38 6.72 -34.69
CA LEU A 592 19.30 6.07 -33.78
C LEU A 592 20.17 5.03 -34.48
N ASN A 593 19.57 4.19 -35.33
CA ASN A 593 20.29 3.20 -36.11
C ASN A 593 21.29 3.86 -37.06
N ASP A 594 20.86 4.90 -37.79
CA ASP A 594 21.71 5.65 -38.71
C ASP A 594 22.83 6.42 -37.97
N PHE A 595 22.54 6.97 -36.80
CA PHE A 595 23.50 7.65 -35.91
C PHE A 595 24.56 6.67 -35.40
N VAL A 596 24.14 5.52 -34.89
CA VAL A 596 25.02 4.47 -34.39
C VAL A 596 25.91 3.91 -35.47
N ASN A 597 25.35 3.62 -36.66
CA ASN A 597 26.10 3.17 -37.81
C ASN A 597 27.14 4.21 -38.28
N LYS A 598 26.81 5.50 -38.15
CA LYS A 598 27.68 6.60 -38.56
C LYS A 598 28.77 6.90 -37.54
N VAL A 599 28.49 6.80 -36.24
CA VAL A 599 29.42 7.16 -35.15
C VAL A 599 30.33 5.98 -34.76
N TRP A 600 29.86 4.74 -34.86
CA TRP A 600 30.58 3.56 -34.36
C TRP A 600 30.98 2.56 -35.44
N GLY A 601 30.69 2.84 -36.69
CA GLY A 601 31.13 1.96 -37.80
C GLY A 601 30.53 0.55 -37.81
N TYR A 602 29.47 0.32 -37.04
CA TYR A 602 28.82 -0.99 -36.89
C TYR A 602 27.90 -1.24 -38.09
N ARG A 603 28.36 -2.00 -39.08
CA ARG A 603 27.54 -2.46 -40.20
C ARG A 603 26.86 -3.77 -39.83
N GLY A 604 25.55 -3.72 -39.58
CA GLY A 604 24.79 -4.96 -39.56
C GLY A 604 23.66 -5.19 -38.58
N PHE A 605 23.20 -4.21 -37.84
CA PHE A 605 22.02 -4.41 -36.97
C PHE A 605 20.79 -3.75 -37.62
N GLY A 606 19.92 -4.57 -38.20
CA GLY A 606 18.65 -4.12 -38.72
C GLY A 606 17.58 -4.09 -37.65
N PHE A 607 17.32 -2.94 -37.03
CA PHE A 607 16.12 -2.67 -36.21
C PHE A 607 14.79 -2.95 -36.94
N TYR A 608 14.84 -3.21 -38.26
CA TYR A 608 13.68 -3.49 -39.10
C TYR A 608 13.04 -4.87 -38.89
N LYS A 609 13.58 -5.73 -38.05
CA LYS A 609 12.96 -7.06 -37.76
C LYS A 609 12.06 -7.07 -36.52
N LEU A 610 11.92 -5.95 -35.82
CA LEU A 610 11.18 -5.84 -34.56
C LEU A 610 9.93 -4.93 -34.64
N VAL A 611 9.57 -4.42 -35.82
CA VAL A 611 8.30 -3.70 -36.04
C VAL A 611 7.39 -4.53 -36.93
#